data_cfb11f6a3f64dcafa54ff1694a9d8279
#
_entry.id   cfb11f6a3f64dcafa54ff1694a9d8279
#
_cell.length_a   1.000
_cell.length_b   1.000
_cell.length_c   1.000
_cell.angle_alpha   90.00
_cell.angle_beta   90.00
_cell.angle_gamma   90.00
#
_symmetry.space_group_name_H-M   'P 1'
#
loop_
_entity.id
_entity.type
_entity.pdbx_description
1 polymer ?
#
loop_
_entity_poly.entity_id
_entity_poly.type
_entity_poly.pdbx_seq_one_letter_code
_entity_poly.pdbx_strand_id
1 'polypeptide(L)'
;VNADGLVELTDLAPTLCDIAGIDPGWTHGQSLLPILTGNADPDHHHDYVRCEFYDVLDMNVNTGRPSPPPSYGTMYRTDRHKFCVYHGNPYGEIYDLRVDPDKHDNLWEDAGSQSLKSDLLKASFDDSITIHDPGSTRIGRF
;
A
#
# COMPACT_ATOMS: atom_id res chain seq x y z
N VAL A 1 12.83 -12.80 -16.98
CA VAL A 1 13.46 -12.29 -15.76
C VAL A 1 12.41 -12.33 -14.69
N ASN A 2 12.69 -12.93 -13.55
CA ASN A 2 11.86 -12.77 -12.34
C ASN A 2 12.33 -11.49 -11.64
N ALA A 3 11.40 -10.73 -11.10
CA ALA A 3 11.65 -9.53 -10.34
C ALA A 3 10.86 -9.65 -9.04
N ASP A 4 11.53 -9.47 -7.90
CA ASP A 4 10.93 -9.58 -6.56
C ASP A 4 10.63 -8.21 -5.94
N GLY A 5 10.91 -7.11 -6.67
CA GLY A 5 10.60 -5.75 -6.23
C GLY A 5 9.10 -5.54 -5.95
N LEU A 6 8.79 -4.82 -4.89
CA LEU A 6 7.42 -4.43 -4.55
C LEU A 6 6.89 -3.48 -5.62
N VAL A 7 5.72 -3.78 -6.19
CA VAL A 7 5.06 -2.97 -7.23
C VAL A 7 3.60 -2.71 -6.89
N GLU A 8 3.05 -1.62 -7.43
CA GLU A 8 1.65 -1.24 -7.27
C GLU A 8 0.93 -1.12 -8.63
N LEU A 9 -0.38 -1.22 -8.63
CA LEU A 9 -1.17 -0.98 -9.85
C LEU A 9 -1.03 0.46 -10.36
N THR A 10 -0.75 1.38 -9.47
CA THR A 10 -0.49 2.80 -9.79
C THR A 10 0.75 3.01 -10.66
N ASP A 11 1.69 2.05 -10.68
CA ASP A 11 2.91 2.09 -11.49
C ASP A 11 2.64 1.88 -12.99
N LEU A 12 1.50 1.30 -13.34
CA LEU A 12 1.17 1.01 -14.75
C LEU A 12 0.97 2.28 -15.57
N ALA A 13 0.32 3.29 -15.02
CA ALA A 13 0.04 4.52 -15.75
C ALA A 13 1.34 5.28 -16.12
N PRO A 14 2.25 5.60 -15.19
CA PRO A 14 3.52 6.23 -15.54
C PRO A 14 4.41 5.35 -16.42
N THR A 15 4.33 4.02 -16.29
CA THR A 15 5.06 3.10 -17.18
C THR A 15 4.59 3.23 -18.63
N LEU A 16 3.27 3.26 -18.85
CA LEU A 16 2.72 3.42 -20.21
C LEU A 16 3.04 4.80 -20.79
N CYS A 17 2.99 5.84 -19.98
CA CYS A 17 3.39 7.19 -20.39
C CYS A 17 4.86 7.24 -20.78
N ASP A 18 5.73 6.64 -20.01
CA ASP A 18 7.18 6.59 -20.25
C ASP A 18 7.50 5.82 -21.54
N ILE A 19 6.84 4.67 -21.78
CA ILE A 19 6.95 3.93 -23.05
C ILE A 19 6.50 4.78 -24.24
N ALA A 20 5.46 5.61 -24.07
CA ALA A 20 4.92 6.48 -25.11
C ALA A 20 5.70 7.80 -25.28
N GLY A 21 6.66 8.09 -24.41
CA GLY A 21 7.40 9.37 -24.40
C GLY A 21 6.51 10.55 -23.97
N ILE A 22 5.52 10.30 -23.11
CA ILE A 22 4.56 11.29 -22.59
C ILE A 22 4.89 11.56 -21.13
N ASP A 23 4.94 12.84 -20.73
CA ASP A 23 5.05 13.20 -19.31
C ASP A 23 3.75 12.81 -18.56
N PRO A 24 3.81 11.92 -17.55
CA PRO A 24 2.63 11.53 -16.79
C PRO A 24 2.11 12.65 -15.86
N GLY A 25 2.85 13.75 -15.69
CA GLY A 25 2.59 14.73 -14.66
C GLY A 25 2.75 14.15 -13.25
N TRP A 26 1.98 14.68 -12.30
CA TRP A 26 1.96 14.12 -10.95
C TRP A 26 1.23 12.78 -10.92
N THR A 27 1.88 11.76 -10.32
CA THR A 27 1.33 10.41 -10.15
C THR A 27 1.86 9.79 -8.87
N HIS A 28 1.09 8.89 -8.25
CA HIS A 28 1.54 8.10 -7.10
C HIS A 28 2.53 7.00 -7.51
N GLY A 29 2.38 6.47 -8.72
CA GLY A 29 3.21 5.37 -9.20
C GLY A 29 4.53 5.83 -9.76
N GLN A 30 5.43 4.88 -9.93
CA GLN A 30 6.73 5.01 -10.57
C GLN A 30 6.79 4.12 -11.81
N SER A 31 7.49 4.60 -12.85
CA SER A 31 7.64 3.81 -14.09
C SER A 31 8.47 2.54 -13.85
N LEU A 32 7.93 1.40 -14.28
CA LEU A 32 8.63 0.12 -14.32
C LEU A 32 9.57 -0.02 -15.52
N LEU A 33 9.56 0.93 -16.46
CA LEU A 33 10.34 0.85 -17.70
C LEU A 33 11.84 0.63 -17.45
N PRO A 34 12.50 1.26 -16.45
CA PRO A 34 13.91 0.99 -16.16
C PRO A 34 14.18 -0.47 -15.78
N ILE A 35 13.29 -1.09 -14.99
CA ILE A 35 13.39 -2.52 -14.63
C ILE A 35 13.14 -3.40 -15.87
N LEU A 36 12.10 -3.11 -16.65
CA LEU A 36 11.72 -3.88 -17.83
C LEU A 36 12.81 -3.85 -18.92
N THR A 37 13.60 -2.79 -18.98
CA THR A 37 14.70 -2.64 -19.93
C THR A 37 16.07 -3.04 -19.37
N GLY A 38 16.13 -3.52 -18.12
CA GLY A 38 17.38 -3.93 -17.46
C GLY A 38 18.28 -2.77 -17.01
N ASN A 39 17.73 -1.57 -16.89
CA ASN A 39 18.44 -0.37 -16.45
C ASN A 39 18.29 -0.05 -14.96
N ALA A 40 17.55 -0.88 -14.23
CA ALA A 40 17.38 -0.78 -12.78
C ALA A 40 17.38 -2.17 -12.13
N ASP A 41 17.55 -2.21 -10.81
CA ASP A 41 17.52 -3.43 -10.02
C ASP A 41 16.12 -4.05 -10.07
N PRO A 42 15.96 -5.30 -10.56
CA PRO A 42 14.67 -5.95 -10.63
C PRO A 42 14.09 -6.30 -9.25
N ASP A 43 14.93 -6.38 -8.22
CA ASP A 43 14.51 -6.78 -6.88
C ASP A 43 14.17 -5.59 -5.98
N HIS A 44 14.29 -4.36 -6.49
CA HIS A 44 13.94 -3.15 -5.76
C HIS A 44 13.22 -2.12 -6.64
N HIS A 45 11.98 -1.77 -6.29
CA HIS A 45 11.20 -0.71 -6.94
C HIS A 45 10.60 0.27 -5.93
N HIS A 46 9.90 -0.24 -4.91
CA HIS A 46 9.39 0.53 -3.79
C HIS A 46 9.92 -0.02 -2.46
N ASP A 47 10.17 0.84 -1.48
CA ASP A 47 10.50 0.44 -0.10
C ASP A 47 9.29 -0.19 0.61
N TYR A 48 8.10 0.21 0.22
CA TYR A 48 6.82 -0.31 0.69
C TYR A 48 5.75 -0.16 -0.40
N VAL A 49 4.67 -0.92 -0.22
CA VAL A 49 3.45 -0.78 -1.03
C VAL A 49 2.24 -0.65 -0.12
N ARG A 50 1.24 0.11 -0.59
CA ARG A 50 0.02 0.39 0.15
C ARG A 50 -1.21 0.00 -0.66
N CYS A 51 -2.21 -0.55 0.02
CA CYS A 51 -3.52 -0.82 -0.57
C CYS A 51 -4.61 -0.40 0.41
N GLU A 52 -5.60 0.32 -0.08
CA GLU A 52 -6.75 0.72 0.70
C GLU A 52 -8.01 0.08 0.15
N PHE A 53 -8.81 -0.46 1.04
CA PHE A 53 -10.09 -1.07 0.72
C PHE A 53 -11.23 -0.27 1.38
N TYR A 54 -12.17 0.16 0.57
CA TYR A 54 -13.36 0.88 0.97
C TYR A 54 -14.57 0.11 0.50
N ASP A 55 -15.24 -0.60 1.41
CA ASP A 55 -16.50 -1.27 1.11
C ASP A 55 -17.64 -0.28 1.34
N VAL A 56 -18.15 0.27 0.25
CA VAL A 56 -19.19 1.30 0.25
C VAL A 56 -20.49 0.82 -0.42
N LEU A 57 -20.67 -0.49 -0.60
CA LEU A 57 -21.88 -1.03 -1.18
C LEU A 57 -23.04 -0.96 -0.18
N ASP A 58 -24.08 -0.21 -0.53
CA ASP A 58 -25.30 -0.07 0.29
C ASP A 58 -26.14 -1.37 0.36
N MET A 59 -25.95 -2.26 -0.59
CA MET A 59 -26.69 -3.51 -0.68
C MET A 59 -25.80 -4.66 -1.11
N ASN A 60 -25.97 -5.81 -0.46
CA ASN A 60 -25.37 -7.05 -0.92
C ASN A 60 -26.11 -7.52 -2.20
N VAL A 61 -25.46 -7.36 -3.34
CA VAL A 61 -26.02 -7.66 -4.68
C VAL A 61 -26.46 -9.12 -4.85
N ASN A 62 -25.90 -10.05 -4.06
CA ASN A 62 -26.23 -11.46 -4.12
C ASN A 62 -27.47 -11.82 -3.31
N THR A 63 -27.80 -11.09 -2.27
CA THR A 63 -28.88 -11.40 -1.34
C THR A 63 -30.01 -10.37 -1.35
N GLY A 64 -29.82 -9.20 -1.96
CA GLY A 64 -30.77 -8.08 -1.94
C GLY A 64 -31.03 -7.51 -0.54
N ARG A 65 -30.19 -7.85 0.45
CA ARG A 65 -30.30 -7.35 1.82
C ARG A 65 -29.36 -6.16 2.03
N PRO A 66 -29.66 -5.27 3.00
CA PRO A 66 -28.72 -4.24 3.39
C PRO A 66 -27.35 -4.84 3.69
N SER A 67 -26.31 -4.22 3.18
CA SER A 67 -24.92 -4.59 3.52
C SER A 67 -24.67 -4.32 5.01
N PRO A 68 -23.77 -5.10 5.65
CA PRO A 68 -23.24 -4.70 6.95
C PRO A 68 -22.63 -3.29 6.87
N PRO A 69 -22.38 -2.62 8.00
CA PRO A 69 -21.69 -1.34 7.99
C PRO A 69 -20.45 -1.39 7.11
N PRO A 70 -20.14 -0.33 6.34
CA PRO A 70 -18.99 -0.31 5.46
C PRO A 70 -17.72 -0.66 6.25
N SER A 71 -16.89 -1.52 5.67
CA SER A 71 -15.60 -1.89 6.22
C SER A 71 -14.49 -1.13 5.47
N TYR A 72 -13.54 -0.62 6.23
CA TYR A 72 -12.39 0.09 5.71
C TYR A 72 -11.12 -0.63 6.16
N GLY A 73 -10.23 -0.90 5.23
CA GLY A 73 -8.96 -1.55 5.51
C GLY A 73 -7.80 -0.84 4.86
N THR A 74 -6.66 -0.80 5.54
CA THR A 74 -5.40 -0.36 4.96
C THR A 74 -4.40 -1.49 5.11
N MET A 75 -3.82 -1.93 4.01
CA MET A 75 -2.67 -2.82 3.97
C MET A 75 -1.42 -1.99 3.67
N TYR A 76 -0.37 -2.22 4.44
CA TYR A 76 0.96 -1.65 4.27
C TYR A 76 1.97 -2.80 4.29
N ARG A 77 2.81 -2.89 3.28
CA ARG A 77 3.76 -3.98 3.14
C ARG A 77 5.14 -3.44 2.79
N THR A 78 6.13 -3.91 3.54
CA THR A 78 7.56 -3.79 3.24
C THR A 78 8.08 -5.15 2.76
N ASP A 79 9.35 -5.25 2.42
CA ASP A 79 9.99 -6.54 2.11
C ASP A 79 9.85 -7.57 3.24
N ARG A 80 9.82 -7.10 4.49
CA ARG A 80 9.80 -7.98 5.65
C ARG A 80 8.43 -8.15 6.26
N HIS A 81 7.63 -7.08 6.36
CA HIS A 81 6.38 -7.13 7.12
C HIS A 81 5.17 -6.85 6.24
N LYS A 82 4.10 -7.59 6.47
CA LYS A 82 2.75 -7.24 6.03
C LYS A 82 1.95 -6.79 7.24
N PHE A 83 1.33 -5.62 7.12
CA PHE A 83 0.54 -4.99 8.17
C PHE A 83 -0.83 -4.61 7.61
N CYS A 84 -1.90 -5.00 8.30
CA CYS A 84 -3.27 -4.65 7.91
C CYS A 84 -4.03 -4.07 9.10
N VAL A 85 -4.67 -2.93 8.89
CA VAL A 85 -5.57 -2.28 9.85
C VAL A 85 -6.98 -2.35 9.32
N TYR A 86 -7.92 -2.84 10.14
CA TYR A 86 -9.34 -2.78 9.87
C TYR A 86 -9.93 -1.63 10.67
N HIS A 87 -10.16 -0.49 9.99
CA HIS A 87 -10.54 0.75 10.65
C HIS A 87 -11.86 0.62 11.41
N GLY A 88 -11.89 1.14 12.64
CA GLY A 88 -13.03 1.01 13.54
C GLY A 88 -13.12 -0.33 14.27
N ASN A 89 -12.18 -1.26 14.04
CA ASN A 89 -12.09 -2.54 14.72
C ASN A 89 -10.84 -2.63 15.59
N PRO A 90 -10.88 -3.39 16.70
CA PRO A 90 -9.73 -3.55 17.58
C PRO A 90 -8.68 -4.53 17.01
N TYR A 91 -9.01 -5.34 16.03
CA TYR A 91 -8.14 -6.34 15.43
C TYR A 91 -7.46 -5.84 14.15
N GLY A 92 -6.37 -6.48 13.81
CA GLY A 92 -5.63 -6.26 12.58
C GLY A 92 -4.72 -7.46 12.31
N GLU A 93 -3.77 -7.27 11.41
CA GLU A 93 -2.84 -8.33 11.03
C GLU A 93 -1.42 -7.78 10.95
N ILE A 94 -0.47 -8.54 11.49
CA ILE A 94 0.97 -8.32 11.33
C ILE A 94 1.63 -9.66 11.06
N TYR A 95 2.42 -9.73 9.99
CA TYR A 95 3.19 -10.92 9.63
C TYR A 95 4.63 -10.54 9.33
N ASP A 96 5.59 -11.32 9.84
CA ASP A 96 7.00 -11.25 9.45
C ASP A 96 7.23 -12.22 8.28
N LEU A 97 7.22 -11.73 7.07
CA LEU A 97 7.28 -12.52 5.84
C LEU A 97 8.61 -13.26 5.64
N ARG A 98 9.65 -12.93 6.42
CA ARG A 98 10.94 -13.67 6.37
C ARG A 98 10.91 -14.98 7.12
N VAL A 99 10.12 -15.07 8.18
CA VAL A 99 9.97 -16.27 9.00
C VAL A 99 8.65 -16.98 8.79
N ASP A 100 7.63 -16.25 8.34
CA ASP A 100 6.26 -16.73 8.07
C ASP A 100 5.75 -16.19 6.72
N PRO A 101 6.30 -16.66 5.58
CA PRO A 101 5.87 -16.21 4.25
C PRO A 101 4.42 -16.58 3.94
N ASP A 102 3.89 -17.63 4.56
CA ASP A 102 2.53 -18.13 4.35
C ASP A 102 1.50 -17.45 5.27
N LYS A 103 1.93 -16.61 6.21
CA LYS A 103 1.07 -15.78 7.07
C LYS A 103 0.15 -16.61 7.97
N HIS A 104 0.72 -17.59 8.67
CA HIS A 104 0.01 -18.44 9.64
C HIS A 104 -0.05 -17.81 11.02
N ASP A 105 0.99 -17.06 11.42
CA ASP A 105 1.18 -16.54 12.77
C ASP A 105 0.95 -15.03 12.80
N ASN A 106 -0.28 -14.60 13.15
CA ASN A 106 -0.63 -13.19 13.28
C ASN A 106 -0.06 -12.59 14.57
N LEU A 107 0.86 -11.65 14.45
CA LEU A 107 1.56 -10.99 15.55
C LEU A 107 0.79 -9.80 16.15
N TRP A 108 -0.43 -9.51 15.71
CA TRP A 108 -1.19 -8.32 16.12
C TRP A 108 -1.38 -8.21 17.63
N GLU A 109 -1.67 -9.34 18.31
CA GLU A 109 -1.89 -9.40 19.76
C GLU A 109 -0.63 -9.90 20.52
N ASP A 110 0.44 -10.25 19.82
CA ASP A 110 1.66 -10.71 20.46
C ASP A 110 2.32 -9.59 21.29
N ALA A 111 2.56 -9.86 22.56
CA ALA A 111 3.12 -8.90 23.50
C ALA A 111 4.54 -8.42 23.12
N GLY A 112 5.34 -9.30 22.51
CA GLY A 112 6.69 -8.97 22.03
C GLY A 112 6.71 -8.08 20.80
N SER A 113 5.59 -8.02 20.06
CA SER A 113 5.48 -7.31 18.78
C SER A 113 4.78 -5.95 18.89
N GLN A 114 4.46 -5.48 20.09
CA GLN A 114 3.72 -4.21 20.25
C GLN A 114 4.53 -2.97 19.83
N SER A 115 5.85 -2.98 20.00
CA SER A 115 6.71 -1.92 19.48
C SER A 115 6.70 -1.91 17.94
N LEU A 116 6.85 -3.08 17.31
CA LEU A 116 6.76 -3.24 15.86
C LEU A 116 5.39 -2.74 15.34
N LYS A 117 4.30 -3.09 16.01
CA LYS A 117 2.95 -2.61 15.67
C LYS A 117 2.88 -1.08 15.68
N SER A 118 3.44 -0.44 16.70
CA SER A 118 3.47 1.03 16.80
C SER A 118 4.30 1.67 15.70
N ASP A 119 5.44 1.09 15.36
CA ASP A 119 6.33 1.58 14.31
C ASP A 119 5.66 1.45 12.92
N LEU A 120 5.02 0.32 12.63
CA LEU A 120 4.29 0.10 11.38
C LEU A 120 3.07 0.99 11.25
N LEU A 121 2.32 1.21 12.36
CA LEU A 121 1.22 2.18 12.39
C LEU A 121 1.71 3.58 12.07
N LYS A 122 2.81 3.99 12.71
CA LYS A 122 3.38 5.32 12.47
C LYS A 122 3.84 5.46 11.03
N ALA A 123 4.59 4.49 10.50
CA ALA A 123 5.06 4.52 9.12
C ALA A 123 3.89 4.60 8.13
N SER A 124 2.88 3.75 8.29
CA SER A 124 1.69 3.76 7.44
C SER A 124 0.89 5.07 7.53
N PHE A 125 0.84 5.70 8.72
CA PHE A 125 0.18 6.99 8.90
C PHE A 125 0.98 8.15 8.28
N ASP A 126 2.29 8.22 8.52
CA ASP A 126 3.16 9.23 7.92
C ASP A 126 3.06 9.20 6.40
N ASP A 127 3.01 8.00 5.84
CA ASP A 127 2.93 7.77 4.41
C ASP A 127 1.58 8.19 3.82
N SER A 128 0.50 8.01 4.56
CA SER A 128 -0.84 8.45 4.13
C SER A 128 -0.93 9.95 3.80
N ILE A 129 -0.04 10.76 4.37
CA ILE A 129 0.01 12.21 4.10
C ILE A 129 0.60 12.49 2.72
N THR A 130 1.52 11.65 2.25
CA THR A 130 2.20 11.84 0.95
C THR A 130 1.36 11.41 -0.23
N ILE A 131 0.30 10.62 0.00
CA ILE A 131 -0.64 10.16 -1.03
C ILE A 131 -1.49 11.31 -1.60
N HIS A 132 -1.65 12.39 -0.86
CA HIS A 132 -2.46 13.52 -1.32
C HIS A 132 -1.63 14.44 -2.21
N ASP A 133 -2.17 14.77 -3.38
CA ASP A 133 -1.59 15.82 -4.21
C ASP A 133 -1.51 17.12 -3.39
N PRO A 134 -0.30 17.62 -3.11
CA PRO A 134 -0.14 18.86 -2.35
C PRO A 134 -0.68 20.09 -3.12
N GLY A 135 -1.05 19.91 -4.40
CA GLY A 135 -1.42 21.01 -5.29
C GLY A 135 -0.25 21.92 -5.62
N SER A 136 -0.55 23.12 -6.07
CA SER A 136 0.47 24.13 -6.37
C SER A 136 1.21 24.57 -5.10
N THR A 137 2.51 24.82 -5.23
CA THR A 137 3.34 25.34 -4.13
C THR A 137 2.70 26.60 -3.55
N ARG A 138 2.47 26.61 -2.24
CA ARG A 138 1.95 27.78 -1.55
C ARG A 138 3.01 28.89 -1.49
N ILE A 139 2.63 30.09 -1.91
CA ILE A 139 3.52 31.28 -1.92
C ILE A 139 3.22 32.26 -0.78
N GLY A 140 2.24 31.97 0.08
CA GLY A 140 1.83 32.79 1.22
C GLY A 140 2.07 32.10 2.57
N ARG A 141 2.25 32.92 3.62
CA ARG A 141 2.21 32.45 5.00
C ARG A 141 0.75 32.39 5.47
N PHE A 142 0.45 31.48 6.41
CA PHE A 142 -0.86 31.46 7.09
C PHE A 142 -1.05 32.75 7.86
#